data_6fcaaf360b18284df7f0453f5dc3bfe4
#
_entry.id   6fcaaf360b18284df7f0453f5dc3bfe4
#
_cell.length_a   1.000
_cell.length_b   1.000
_cell.length_c   1.000
_cell.angle_alpha   90.00
_cell.angle_beta   90.00
_cell.angle_gamma   90.00
#
_symmetry.space_group_name_H-M   'P 1'
#
loop_
_entity.id
_entity.type
_entity.pdbx_description
1 polymer ?
#
loop_
_entity_poly.entity_id
_entity_poly.type
_entity_poly.pdbx_seq_one_letter_code
_entity_poly.pdbx_strand_id
1 'polypeptide(L)'
;MERHRFVDTALANQAYEDTSLPIGLGQTISKPNVVARMLELLREGRSGRLGRVLEVGTGCGYQAAVLSHLAVEVYSIERLRGLHEKARENLRYFRLPNVHLLFGDGMVGYAKGAPYAAIIAAAGGEAIPQAWIEQLAVGGRLVAPMQTAKGQQALVVIDKSAQGVRQTVLEAVHFVPLKSGTD
;
A
#
# COMPACT_ATOMS: atom_id res chain seq x y z
N MET A 1 -5.97 -7.46 13.40
CA MET A 1 -4.49 -7.30 13.36
C MET A 1 -4.06 -6.39 14.50
N GLU A 2 -3.05 -6.82 15.27
CA GLU A 2 -2.57 -6.11 16.46
C GLU A 2 -1.72 -4.90 16.07
N ARG A 3 -2.37 -3.77 15.78
CA ARG A 3 -1.72 -2.56 15.26
C ARG A 3 -0.62 -2.02 16.18
N HIS A 4 -0.76 -2.18 17.51
CA HIS A 4 0.25 -1.71 18.47
C HIS A 4 1.63 -2.38 18.30
N ARG A 5 1.70 -3.54 17.64
CA ARG A 5 2.97 -4.22 17.35
C ARG A 5 3.74 -3.62 16.18
N PHE A 6 3.14 -2.66 15.48
CA PHE A 6 3.74 -1.99 14.30
C PHE A 6 4.23 -0.59 14.58
N VAL A 7 4.06 -0.12 15.80
CA VAL A 7 4.51 1.21 16.25
C VAL A 7 5.51 1.06 17.39
N ASP A 8 6.24 2.16 17.66
CA ASP A 8 7.13 2.21 18.82
C ASP A 8 6.33 1.96 20.11
N THR A 9 6.94 1.28 21.09
CA THR A 9 6.28 0.96 22.37
C THR A 9 5.79 2.21 23.10
N ALA A 10 6.48 3.34 22.94
CA ALA A 10 6.04 4.62 23.50
C ALA A 10 4.72 5.13 22.91
N LEU A 11 4.34 4.67 21.71
CA LEU A 11 3.12 5.05 21.01
C LEU A 11 2.03 3.97 21.05
N ALA A 12 2.27 2.85 21.72
CA ALA A 12 1.36 1.71 21.74
C ALA A 12 -0.06 2.07 22.22
N ASN A 13 -0.17 2.98 23.19
CA ASN A 13 -1.44 3.47 23.70
C ASN A 13 -2.26 4.24 22.67
N GLN A 14 -1.62 4.82 21.65
CA GLN A 14 -2.27 5.59 20.59
C GLN A 14 -2.55 4.74 19.35
N ALA A 15 -2.11 3.48 19.32
CA ALA A 15 -2.14 2.65 18.12
C ALA A 15 -3.55 2.43 17.56
N TYR A 16 -4.57 2.48 18.41
CA TYR A 16 -5.97 2.24 18.01
C TYR A 16 -6.80 3.52 17.89
N GLU A 17 -6.18 4.69 18.09
CA GLU A 17 -6.79 5.97 17.76
C GLU A 17 -6.79 6.17 16.25
N ASP A 18 -7.77 6.89 15.71
CA ASP A 18 -7.83 7.20 14.28
C ASP A 18 -6.87 8.34 13.93
N THR A 19 -5.60 8.08 14.11
CA THR A 19 -4.51 9.01 13.82
C THR A 19 -3.35 8.30 13.13
N SER A 20 -2.59 9.04 12.33
CA SER A 20 -1.31 8.57 11.80
C SER A 20 -0.23 8.75 12.87
N LEU A 21 0.70 7.81 12.95
CA LEU A 21 1.79 7.82 13.92
C LEU A 21 3.14 7.69 13.20
N PRO A 22 4.20 8.30 13.75
CA PRO A 22 5.54 8.17 13.18
C PRO A 22 6.06 6.73 13.31
N ILE A 23 6.76 6.28 12.28
CA ILE A 23 7.43 4.96 12.27
C ILE A 23 8.93 5.07 12.03
N GLY A 24 9.47 6.27 12.02
CA GLY A 24 10.87 6.57 11.75
C GLY A 24 11.11 6.99 10.29
N LEU A 25 12.30 7.53 10.05
CA LEU A 25 12.75 7.97 8.73
C LEU A 25 11.79 8.95 8.01
N GLY A 26 11.07 9.76 8.80
CA GLY A 26 10.11 10.73 8.27
C GLY A 26 8.82 10.11 7.71
N GLN A 27 8.55 8.84 8.00
CA GLN A 27 7.39 8.10 7.51
C GLN A 27 6.38 7.84 8.63
N THR A 28 5.17 7.48 8.23
CA THR A 28 4.05 7.23 9.17
C THR A 28 3.32 5.94 8.83
N ILE A 29 2.73 5.32 9.86
CA ILE A 29 1.62 4.38 9.68
C ILE A 29 0.35 5.21 9.47
N SER A 30 -0.39 4.92 8.42
CA SER A 30 -1.61 5.67 8.06
C SER A 30 -2.71 5.47 9.09
N LYS A 31 -3.63 6.43 9.19
CA LYS A 31 -4.82 6.33 10.05
C LYS A 31 -5.56 5.02 9.80
N PRO A 32 -6.08 4.35 10.84
CA PRO A 32 -6.88 3.14 10.68
C PRO A 32 -8.03 3.28 9.68
N ASN A 33 -8.76 4.39 9.74
CA ASN A 33 -9.86 4.67 8.84
C ASN A 33 -9.41 4.76 7.37
N VAL A 34 -8.27 5.39 7.09
CA VAL A 34 -7.72 5.50 5.73
C VAL A 34 -7.30 4.14 5.20
N VAL A 35 -6.62 3.33 6.02
CA VAL A 35 -6.25 1.95 5.64
C VAL A 35 -7.51 1.13 5.32
N ALA A 36 -8.50 1.16 6.20
CA ALA A 36 -9.76 0.44 6.00
C ALA A 36 -10.47 0.89 4.72
N ARG A 37 -10.55 2.20 4.48
CA ARG A 37 -11.19 2.77 3.29
C ARG A 37 -10.50 2.33 2.00
N MET A 38 -9.18 2.37 1.96
CA MET A 38 -8.42 1.93 0.79
C MET A 38 -8.60 0.44 0.51
N LEU A 39 -8.60 -0.39 1.54
CA LEU A 39 -8.81 -1.84 1.41
C LEU A 39 -10.24 -2.16 0.99
N GLU A 40 -11.24 -1.44 1.50
CA GLU A 40 -12.63 -1.56 1.08
C GLU A 40 -12.78 -1.24 -0.40
N LEU A 41 -12.22 -0.13 -0.86
CA LEU A 41 -12.20 0.24 -2.27
C LEU A 41 -11.53 -0.82 -3.14
N LEU A 42 -10.42 -1.38 -2.67
CA LEU A 42 -9.67 -2.40 -3.40
C LEU A 42 -10.50 -3.67 -3.61
N ARG A 43 -11.37 -4.01 -2.66
CA ARG A 43 -12.22 -5.19 -2.67
C ARG A 43 -13.60 -4.99 -3.27
N GLU A 44 -14.02 -3.75 -3.47
CA GLU A 44 -15.37 -3.43 -3.95
C GLU A 44 -15.73 -4.21 -5.21
N GLY A 45 -16.90 -4.84 -5.21
CA GLY A 45 -17.39 -5.66 -6.32
C GLY A 45 -16.69 -7.01 -6.50
N ARG A 46 -15.82 -7.42 -5.55
CA ARG A 46 -15.10 -8.68 -5.60
C ARG A 46 -15.52 -9.60 -4.47
N SER A 47 -15.81 -10.86 -4.80
CA SER A 47 -16.09 -11.91 -3.81
C SER A 47 -14.82 -12.69 -3.47
N GLY A 48 -14.71 -13.17 -2.24
CA GLY A 48 -13.61 -14.00 -1.80
C GLY A 48 -12.30 -13.21 -1.60
N ARG A 49 -11.18 -13.91 -1.64
CA ARG A 49 -9.85 -13.32 -1.53
C ARG A 49 -9.41 -12.73 -2.87
N LEU A 50 -8.71 -11.61 -2.80
CA LEU A 50 -7.99 -11.08 -3.95
C LEU A 50 -6.89 -12.06 -4.37
N GLY A 51 -6.49 -12.04 -5.64
CA GLY A 51 -5.37 -12.82 -6.13
C GLY A 51 -4.03 -12.26 -5.62
N ARG A 52 -3.08 -12.03 -6.53
CA ARG A 52 -1.83 -11.35 -6.19
C ARG A 52 -2.06 -9.86 -6.03
N VAL A 53 -1.53 -9.30 -4.94
CA VAL A 53 -1.61 -7.87 -4.64
C VAL A 53 -0.18 -7.31 -4.56
N LEU A 54 0.04 -6.18 -5.20
CA LEU A 54 1.25 -5.37 -5.01
C LEU A 54 0.93 -4.22 -4.07
N GLU A 55 1.69 -4.10 -2.99
CA GLU A 55 1.70 -2.93 -2.12
C GLU A 55 2.96 -2.12 -2.36
N VAL A 56 2.82 -0.83 -2.62
CA VAL A 56 3.93 0.11 -2.72
C VAL A 56 3.99 0.97 -1.46
N GLY A 57 5.10 0.90 -0.75
CA GLY A 57 5.29 1.56 0.54
C GLY A 57 4.92 0.67 1.72
N THR A 58 5.79 -0.30 2.01
CA THR A 58 5.59 -1.24 3.12
C THR A 58 5.51 -0.55 4.48
N GLY A 59 6.35 0.47 4.68
CA GLY A 59 6.46 1.15 5.97
C GLY A 59 6.81 0.17 7.09
N CYS A 60 6.00 0.16 8.14
CA CYS A 60 6.16 -0.77 9.27
C CYS A 60 5.60 -2.17 9.01
N GLY A 61 4.92 -2.40 7.89
CA GLY A 61 4.34 -3.69 7.52
C GLY A 61 2.89 -3.92 7.95
N TYR A 62 2.23 -2.95 8.58
CA TYR A 62 0.86 -3.11 9.07
C TYR A 62 -0.14 -3.43 7.95
N GLN A 63 -0.15 -2.63 6.88
CA GLN A 63 -1.09 -2.84 5.77
C GLN A 63 -0.79 -4.15 5.04
N ALA A 64 0.48 -4.53 4.87
CA ALA A 64 0.86 -5.82 4.32
C ALA A 64 0.29 -6.98 5.15
N ALA A 65 0.36 -6.86 6.48
CA ALA A 65 -0.21 -7.86 7.40
C ALA A 65 -1.73 -7.97 7.25
N VAL A 66 -2.44 -6.85 7.14
CA VAL A 66 -3.90 -6.85 6.91
C VAL A 66 -4.21 -7.46 5.54
N LEU A 67 -3.47 -7.08 4.49
CA LEU A 67 -3.62 -7.63 3.14
C LEU A 67 -3.44 -9.15 3.09
N SER A 68 -2.58 -9.71 3.94
CA SER A 68 -2.35 -11.16 3.98
C SER A 68 -3.61 -11.98 4.22
N HIS A 69 -4.59 -11.40 4.90
CA HIS A 69 -5.88 -12.02 5.16
C HIS A 69 -6.89 -11.82 4.02
N LEU A 70 -6.63 -10.86 3.15
CA LEU A 70 -7.54 -10.45 2.06
C LEU A 70 -7.08 -10.93 0.69
N ALA A 71 -5.84 -11.38 0.57
CA ALA A 71 -5.22 -11.74 -0.70
C ALA A 71 -4.60 -13.15 -0.65
N VAL A 72 -4.45 -13.77 -1.80
CA VAL A 72 -3.74 -15.06 -1.93
C VAL A 72 -2.25 -14.84 -1.73
N GLU A 73 -1.68 -13.83 -2.39
CA GLU A 73 -0.27 -13.44 -2.28
C GLU A 73 -0.16 -11.93 -2.18
N VAL A 74 0.75 -11.45 -1.33
CA VAL A 74 1.08 -10.04 -1.16
C VAL A 74 2.55 -9.83 -1.47
N TYR A 75 2.84 -8.96 -2.43
CA TYR A 75 4.18 -8.45 -2.70
C TYR A 75 4.22 -7.01 -2.21
N SER A 76 5.07 -6.72 -1.24
CA SER A 76 5.18 -5.38 -0.65
C SER A 76 6.60 -4.85 -0.84
N ILE A 77 6.71 -3.67 -1.46
CA ILE A 77 7.99 -3.08 -1.82
C ILE A 77 8.24 -1.80 -1.03
N GLU A 78 9.44 -1.70 -0.43
CA GLU A 78 9.88 -0.56 0.37
C GLU A 78 11.23 -0.06 -0.13
N ARG A 79 11.32 1.27 -0.35
CA ARG A 79 12.55 1.90 -0.83
C ARG A 79 13.56 2.25 0.27
N LEU A 80 13.10 2.39 1.51
CA LEU A 80 13.95 2.71 2.66
C LEU A 80 14.38 1.42 3.35
N ARG A 81 15.69 1.13 3.31
CA ARG A 81 16.24 -0.11 3.87
C ARG A 81 15.88 -0.29 5.35
N GLY A 82 15.98 0.78 6.14
CA GLY A 82 15.65 0.70 7.57
C GLY A 82 14.20 0.31 7.83
N LEU A 83 13.25 0.78 7.03
CA LEU A 83 11.85 0.40 7.15
C LEU A 83 11.60 -1.02 6.61
N HIS A 84 12.25 -1.40 5.53
CA HIS A 84 12.17 -2.78 5.03
C HIS A 84 12.59 -3.79 6.11
N GLU A 85 13.70 -3.54 6.79
CA GLU A 85 14.19 -4.39 7.88
C GLU A 85 13.23 -4.38 9.08
N LYS A 86 12.71 -3.21 9.45
CA LYS A 86 11.73 -3.06 10.53
C LYS A 86 10.45 -3.83 10.23
N ALA A 87 9.94 -3.74 9.01
CA ALA A 87 8.76 -4.51 8.59
C ALA A 87 9.02 -6.03 8.67
N ARG A 88 10.18 -6.50 8.23
CA ARG A 88 10.57 -7.91 8.36
C ARG A 88 10.54 -8.37 9.81
N GLU A 89 11.07 -7.56 10.72
CA GLU A 89 11.07 -7.86 12.15
C GLU A 89 9.65 -7.89 12.71
N ASN A 90 8.85 -6.87 12.43
CA ASN A 90 7.46 -6.78 12.90
C ASN A 90 6.61 -7.96 12.43
N LEU A 91 6.76 -8.35 11.16
CA LEU A 91 5.96 -9.42 10.56
C LEU A 91 6.37 -10.83 11.00
N ARG A 92 7.59 -11.00 11.51
CA ARG A 92 8.09 -12.31 11.97
C ARG A 92 7.16 -12.92 13.03
N TYR A 93 6.62 -12.12 13.90
CA TYR A 93 5.70 -12.56 14.95
C TYR A 93 4.44 -13.23 14.39
N PHE A 94 3.91 -12.72 13.28
CA PHE A 94 2.62 -13.15 12.74
C PHE A 94 2.70 -14.38 11.85
N ARG A 95 3.89 -14.76 11.39
CA ARG A 95 4.13 -15.91 10.50
C ARG A 95 3.19 -15.93 9.29
N LEU A 96 3.34 -14.93 8.41
CA LEU A 96 2.50 -14.73 7.24
C LEU A 96 3.24 -15.26 5.98
N PRO A 97 3.05 -16.55 5.59
CA PRO A 97 3.82 -17.15 4.50
C PRO A 97 3.48 -16.59 3.12
N ASN A 98 2.34 -15.92 2.97
CA ASN A 98 1.89 -15.32 1.72
C ASN A 98 2.33 -13.86 1.54
N VAL A 99 3.12 -13.30 2.46
CA VAL A 99 3.66 -11.94 2.36
C VAL A 99 5.13 -11.99 1.96
N HIS A 100 5.46 -11.32 0.85
CA HIS A 100 6.81 -11.22 0.31
C HIS A 100 7.27 -9.77 0.40
N LEU A 101 8.23 -9.50 1.28
CA LEU A 101 8.79 -8.17 1.47
C LEU A 101 9.98 -7.95 0.54
N LEU A 102 9.94 -6.88 -0.24
CA LEU A 102 10.94 -6.53 -1.24
C LEU A 102 11.57 -5.19 -0.88
N PHE A 103 12.88 -5.12 -1.01
CA PHE A 103 13.61 -3.86 -0.97
C PHE A 103 13.83 -3.37 -2.39
N GLY A 104 13.34 -2.17 -2.72
CA GLY A 104 13.48 -1.64 -4.06
C GLY A 104 12.69 -0.36 -4.30
N ASP A 105 12.79 0.16 -5.51
CA ASP A 105 12.03 1.32 -5.98
C ASP A 105 10.60 0.92 -6.35
N GLY A 106 9.64 1.33 -5.54
CA GLY A 106 8.24 1.03 -5.77
C GLY A 106 7.63 1.69 -7.01
N MET A 107 8.24 2.77 -7.54
CA MET A 107 7.74 3.43 -8.75
C MET A 107 7.82 2.51 -9.98
N VAL A 108 8.75 1.59 -10.01
CA VAL A 108 8.86 0.59 -11.10
C VAL A 108 8.00 -0.64 -10.87
N GLY A 109 7.29 -0.69 -9.75
CA GLY A 109 6.51 -1.86 -9.35
C GLY A 109 7.38 -3.09 -9.10
N TYR A 110 6.82 -4.27 -9.37
CA TYR A 110 7.55 -5.53 -9.29
C TYR A 110 7.08 -6.47 -10.40
N ALA A 111 7.74 -6.40 -11.54
CA ALA A 111 7.32 -7.10 -12.76
C ALA A 111 7.30 -8.63 -12.61
N LYS A 112 8.17 -9.20 -11.77
CA LYS A 112 8.25 -10.66 -11.56
C LYS A 112 6.99 -11.25 -10.92
N GLY A 113 6.23 -10.47 -10.16
CA GLY A 113 4.97 -10.91 -9.55
C GLY A 113 3.73 -10.61 -10.40
N ALA A 114 3.89 -9.82 -11.48
CA ALA A 114 2.78 -9.43 -12.34
C ALA A 114 2.21 -10.61 -13.16
N PRO A 115 0.95 -10.52 -13.61
CA PRO A 115 0.00 -9.45 -13.37
C PRO A 115 -0.63 -9.51 -11.97
N TYR A 116 -1.00 -8.34 -11.44
CA TYR A 116 -1.63 -8.21 -10.13
C TYR A 116 -3.14 -8.03 -10.24
N ALA A 117 -3.89 -8.75 -9.43
CA ALA A 117 -5.33 -8.54 -9.29
C ALA A 117 -5.66 -7.18 -8.69
N ALA A 118 -4.76 -6.67 -7.85
CA ALA A 118 -4.90 -5.37 -7.21
C ALA A 118 -3.53 -4.76 -6.91
N ILE A 119 -3.47 -3.43 -6.94
CA ILE A 119 -2.29 -2.64 -6.54
C ILE A 119 -2.74 -1.55 -5.58
N ILE A 120 -2.03 -1.38 -4.47
CA ILE A 120 -2.31 -0.34 -3.49
C ILE A 120 -1.02 0.39 -3.14
N ALA A 121 -1.08 1.71 -3.04
CA ALA A 121 0.08 2.52 -2.67
C ALA A 121 -0.19 3.36 -1.43
N ALA A 122 0.81 3.44 -0.55
CA ALA A 122 0.79 4.24 0.67
C ALA A 122 1.68 5.49 0.58
N ALA A 123 1.93 5.96 -0.63
CA ALA A 123 2.64 7.20 -0.94
C ALA A 123 2.05 7.82 -2.20
N GLY A 124 1.99 9.14 -2.24
CA GLY A 124 1.36 9.87 -3.35
C GLY A 124 2.35 10.65 -4.20
N GLY A 125 2.26 10.51 -5.52
CA GLY A 125 3.03 11.26 -6.49
C GLY A 125 2.16 12.15 -7.36
N GLU A 126 2.81 12.84 -8.31
CA GLU A 126 2.11 13.73 -9.26
C GLU A 126 1.23 12.96 -10.24
N ALA A 127 1.60 11.73 -10.55
CA ALA A 127 0.86 10.84 -11.45
C ALA A 127 1.01 9.40 -10.98
N ILE A 128 0.09 8.55 -11.43
CA ILE A 128 0.20 7.10 -11.25
C ILE A 128 1.28 6.58 -12.19
N PRO A 129 2.33 5.89 -11.68
CA PRO A 129 3.36 5.34 -12.54
C PRO A 129 2.80 4.38 -13.59
N GLN A 130 3.25 4.54 -14.84
CA GLN A 130 2.81 3.69 -15.94
C GLN A 130 3.12 2.21 -15.70
N ALA A 131 4.23 1.90 -15.04
CA ALA A 131 4.60 0.54 -14.68
C ALA A 131 3.52 -0.17 -13.85
N TRP A 132 2.83 0.55 -12.94
CA TRP A 132 1.76 -0.04 -12.14
C TRP A 132 0.56 -0.42 -13.02
N ILE A 133 0.20 0.45 -13.96
CA ILE A 133 -0.91 0.20 -14.90
C ILE A 133 -0.59 -1.01 -15.79
N GLU A 134 0.64 -1.11 -16.27
CA GLU A 134 1.10 -2.24 -17.09
C GLU A 134 1.09 -3.56 -16.31
N GLN A 135 1.45 -3.53 -15.02
CA GLN A 135 1.50 -4.70 -14.16
C GLN A 135 0.14 -5.09 -13.57
N LEU A 136 -0.86 -4.21 -13.67
CA LEU A 136 -2.22 -4.50 -13.24
C LEU A 136 -2.88 -5.45 -14.25
N ALA A 137 -3.54 -6.50 -13.74
CA ALA A 137 -4.28 -7.43 -14.58
C ALA A 137 -5.50 -6.75 -15.22
N VAL A 138 -5.91 -7.25 -16.38
CA VAL A 138 -7.23 -6.91 -16.94
C VAL A 138 -8.30 -7.39 -15.94
N GLY A 139 -9.22 -6.51 -15.58
CA GLY A 139 -10.20 -6.74 -14.50
C GLY A 139 -9.66 -6.36 -13.11
N GLY A 140 -8.39 -5.93 -13.02
CA GLY A 140 -7.78 -5.51 -11.77
C GLY A 140 -8.11 -4.07 -11.38
N ARG A 141 -7.86 -3.75 -10.12
CA ARG A 141 -8.08 -2.42 -9.54
C ARG A 141 -6.85 -1.93 -8.80
N LEU A 142 -6.54 -0.65 -8.99
CA LEU A 142 -5.48 0.05 -8.30
C LEU A 142 -6.10 1.16 -7.44
N VAL A 143 -5.64 1.29 -6.19
CA VAL A 143 -6.02 2.37 -5.27
C VAL A 143 -4.76 3.06 -4.78
N ALA A 144 -4.66 4.36 -5.00
CA ALA A 144 -3.48 5.13 -4.62
C ALA A 144 -3.82 6.60 -4.35
N PRO A 145 -3.05 7.30 -3.51
CA PRO A 145 -3.11 8.75 -3.45
C PRO A 145 -2.39 9.36 -4.66
N MET A 146 -2.91 10.47 -5.14
CA MET A 146 -2.30 11.24 -6.24
C MET A 146 -2.49 12.74 -6.00
N GLN A 147 -1.51 13.54 -6.38
CA GLN A 147 -1.65 14.99 -6.34
C GLN A 147 -2.70 15.45 -7.34
N THR A 148 -3.60 16.32 -6.90
CA THR A 148 -4.67 16.87 -7.73
C THR A 148 -4.38 18.30 -8.16
N ALA A 149 -3.98 19.16 -7.20
CA ALA A 149 -3.56 20.54 -7.44
C ALA A 149 -2.87 21.09 -6.18
N LYS A 150 -1.88 21.99 -6.37
CA LYS A 150 -1.26 22.79 -5.30
C LYS A 150 -0.93 22.03 -4.00
N GLY A 151 -0.29 20.88 -4.11
CA GLY A 151 0.12 20.07 -2.95
C GLY A 151 -1.02 19.32 -2.26
N GLN A 152 -2.22 19.32 -2.84
CA GLN A 152 -3.34 18.51 -2.38
C GLN A 152 -3.31 17.13 -3.01
N GLN A 153 -3.74 16.13 -2.25
CA GLN A 153 -3.85 14.76 -2.71
C GLN A 153 -5.29 14.25 -2.56
N ALA A 154 -5.68 13.36 -3.46
CA ALA A 154 -6.93 12.62 -3.34
C ALA A 154 -6.67 11.13 -3.59
N LEU A 155 -7.54 10.27 -3.08
CA LEU A 155 -7.56 8.87 -3.47
C LEU A 155 -8.03 8.77 -4.91
N VAL A 156 -7.32 7.98 -5.70
CA VAL A 156 -7.74 7.60 -7.04
C VAL A 156 -7.91 6.08 -7.12
N VAL A 157 -8.92 5.68 -7.88
CA VAL A 157 -9.18 4.29 -8.23
C VAL A 157 -8.98 4.15 -9.73
N ILE A 158 -8.17 3.19 -10.14
CA ILE A 158 -8.02 2.82 -11.54
C ILE A 158 -8.57 1.42 -11.74
N ASP A 159 -9.51 1.27 -12.66
CA ASP A 159 -10.03 0.01 -13.13
C ASP A 159 -9.50 -0.28 -14.52
N LYS A 160 -8.84 -1.42 -14.70
CA LYS A 160 -8.29 -1.84 -15.99
C LYS A 160 -9.21 -2.86 -16.64
N SER A 161 -9.61 -2.59 -17.87
CA SER A 161 -10.38 -3.51 -18.70
C SER A 161 -9.65 -3.81 -20.00
N ALA A 162 -10.20 -4.72 -20.80
CA ALA A 162 -9.66 -5.00 -22.13
C ALA A 162 -9.70 -3.79 -23.07
N GLN A 163 -10.56 -2.80 -22.81
CA GLN A 163 -10.69 -1.58 -23.61
C GLN A 163 -9.82 -0.42 -23.12
N GLY A 164 -9.16 -0.55 -21.97
CA GLY A 164 -8.32 0.49 -21.40
C GLY A 164 -8.49 0.66 -19.90
N VAL A 165 -8.15 1.83 -19.39
CA VAL A 165 -8.24 2.15 -17.97
C VAL A 165 -9.24 3.28 -17.72
N ARG A 166 -9.96 3.20 -16.59
CA ARG A 166 -10.84 4.25 -16.10
C ARG A 166 -10.30 4.72 -14.75
N GLN A 167 -10.11 6.03 -14.63
CA GLN A 167 -9.67 6.65 -13.39
C GLN A 167 -10.84 7.39 -12.72
N THR A 168 -11.02 7.15 -11.44
CA THR A 168 -12.00 7.86 -10.61
C THR A 168 -11.27 8.55 -9.47
N VAL A 169 -11.52 9.84 -9.28
CA VAL A 169 -10.96 10.64 -8.19
C VAL A 169 -11.98 10.71 -7.07
N LEU A 170 -11.55 10.39 -5.86
CA LEU A 170 -12.39 10.32 -4.66
C LEU A 170 -11.97 11.39 -3.64
N GLU A 171 -12.17 11.09 -2.35
CA GLU A 171 -11.94 12.01 -1.25
C GLU A 171 -10.49 12.45 -1.09
N ALA A 172 -10.31 13.63 -0.50
CA ALA A 172 -8.99 14.16 -0.15
C ALA A 172 -8.30 13.29 0.91
N VAL A 173 -7.00 13.12 0.75
CA VAL A 173 -6.13 12.39 1.68
C VAL A 173 -4.80 13.12 1.83
N HIS A 174 -4.00 12.68 2.80
CA HIS A 174 -2.66 13.20 3.01
C HIS A 174 -1.70 12.04 3.27
N PHE A 175 -0.82 11.79 2.31
CA PHE A 175 0.20 10.74 2.35
C PHE A 175 1.59 11.33 2.19
N VAL A 176 2.61 10.56 2.60
CA VAL A 176 4.00 10.88 2.32
C VAL A 176 4.25 10.86 0.81
N PRO A 177 5.25 11.63 0.32
CA PRO A 177 5.53 11.66 -1.12
C PRO A 177 6.05 10.33 -1.65
N LEU A 178 5.56 9.94 -2.84
CA LEU A 178 6.13 8.86 -3.62
C LEU A 178 7.47 9.33 -4.21
N LYS A 179 8.52 8.57 -3.98
CA LYS A 179 9.88 8.88 -4.44
C LYS A 179 10.46 7.72 -5.23
N SER A 180 11.28 8.03 -6.22
CA SER A 180 12.07 7.06 -6.96
C SER A 180 13.37 6.68 -6.23
N GLY A 181 13.98 5.57 -6.64
CA GLY A 181 15.23 5.08 -6.10
C GLY A 181 15.09 4.46 -4.71
N THR A 182 16.21 4.03 -4.17
CA THR A 182 16.32 3.42 -2.83
C THR A 182 17.25 4.23 -1.94
N ASP A 183 17.09 4.05 -0.61
CA ASP A 183 17.84 4.79 0.40
C ASP A 183 18.21 3.89 1.58
#